data_9e26dd7106f2af1a74207c0af2b36361
#
_entry.id   9e26dd7106f2af1a74207c0af2b36361
#
_cell.length_a   1.000
_cell.length_b   1.000
_cell.length_c   1.000
_cell.angle_alpha   90.00
_cell.angle_beta   90.00
_cell.angle_gamma   90.00
#
_symmetry.space_group_name_H-M   'P 1'
#
loop_
_entity.id
_entity.type
_entity.pdbx_description
1 polymer ?
#
loop_
_entity_poly.entity_id
_entity_poly.type
_entity_poly.pdbx_seq_one_letter_code
_entity_poly.pdbx_strand_id
1 'polypeptide(L)'
;WKASGHVDAFNDPLIDNKDSKKRYRADVLIEDQIAKYDEKIEKDVEKARKRFGEKFDEALFRETNPQIQEHIRKREALHERMSNALNANDLNEVRQIILDEKIVCPISGTCNWTEVRQFNLMFATEMGSTAEGASKIYLRPETAQGIFVNFLNVQKTGRMKVPFGIAQIGKAFRNEIVARQFIFRMREFEQMEMQFFVRPGS
;
A
#
# COMPACT_ATOMS: atom_id res chain seq x y z
N TRP A 1 0.62 -11.39 -16.26
CA TRP A 1 0.17 -11.01 -14.90
C TRP A 1 -0.17 -12.23 -14.06
N LYS A 2 -0.93 -13.20 -14.58
CA LYS A 2 -1.25 -14.43 -13.85
C LYS A 2 0.00 -15.30 -13.68
N ALA A 3 0.76 -15.54 -14.73
CA ALA A 3 1.99 -16.35 -14.69
C ALA A 3 3.10 -15.76 -13.78
N SER A 4 3.11 -14.46 -13.57
CA SER A 4 4.06 -13.76 -12.69
C SER A 4 3.58 -13.62 -11.24
N GLY A 5 2.40 -14.15 -10.89
CA GLY A 5 1.83 -14.07 -9.54
C GLY A 5 1.22 -12.73 -9.15
N HIS A 6 1.33 -11.69 -9.99
CA HIS A 6 0.81 -10.36 -9.66
C HIS A 6 -0.70 -10.32 -9.46
N VAL A 7 -1.46 -11.18 -10.18
CA VAL A 7 -2.92 -11.23 -10.04
C VAL A 7 -3.34 -11.60 -8.62
N ASP A 8 -2.59 -12.49 -7.99
CA ASP A 8 -2.90 -13.00 -6.66
C ASP A 8 -2.33 -12.13 -5.55
N ALA A 9 -1.28 -11.34 -5.86
CA ALA A 9 -0.61 -10.45 -4.91
C ALA A 9 -1.16 -9.01 -4.91
N PHE A 10 -1.93 -8.61 -5.92
CA PHE A 10 -2.40 -7.22 -6.07
C PHE A 10 -3.73 -7.01 -5.35
N ASN A 11 -3.71 -7.14 -4.03
CA ASN A 11 -4.87 -7.04 -3.17
C ASN A 11 -4.66 -6.02 -2.05
N ASP A 12 -5.73 -5.29 -1.69
CA ASP A 12 -5.79 -4.45 -0.51
C ASP A 12 -6.68 -5.09 0.56
N PRO A 13 -6.28 -5.09 1.84
CA PRO A 13 -7.15 -5.51 2.93
C PRO A 13 -8.17 -4.41 3.23
N LEU A 14 -9.47 -4.71 3.03
CA LEU A 14 -10.55 -3.77 3.24
C LEU A 14 -11.39 -4.11 4.45
N ILE A 15 -11.82 -3.06 5.16
CA ILE A 15 -12.71 -3.13 6.30
C ILE A 15 -13.80 -2.06 6.18
N ASP A 16 -15.03 -2.41 6.53
CA ASP A 16 -16.15 -1.47 6.52
C ASP A 16 -16.54 -1.11 7.96
N ASN A 17 -16.85 0.15 8.19
CA ASN A 17 -17.49 0.55 9.46
C ASN A 17 -19.01 0.49 9.29
N LYS A 18 -19.69 -0.25 10.18
CA LYS A 18 -21.14 -0.53 10.09
C LYS A 18 -21.99 0.71 10.33
N ASP A 19 -21.49 1.66 11.12
CA ASP A 19 -22.24 2.86 11.49
C ASP A 19 -22.13 3.95 10.41
N SER A 20 -20.93 4.23 9.96
CA SER A 20 -20.69 5.21 8.88
C SER A 20 -20.97 4.67 7.47
N LYS A 21 -21.07 3.34 7.32
CA LYS A 21 -21.17 2.63 6.02
C LYS A 21 -20.05 3.01 5.06
N LYS A 22 -18.90 3.38 5.61
CA LYS A 22 -17.70 3.74 4.84
C LYS A 22 -16.69 2.61 4.86
N ARG A 23 -15.99 2.50 3.74
CA ARG A 23 -14.93 1.51 3.51
C ARG A 23 -13.57 2.15 3.66
N TYR A 24 -12.66 1.42 4.28
CA TYR A 24 -11.28 1.83 4.54
C TYR A 24 -10.32 0.70 4.19
N ARG A 25 -9.09 1.04 3.91
CA ARG A 25 -7.98 0.10 3.91
C ARG A 25 -7.58 -0.17 5.35
N ALA A 26 -7.56 -1.44 5.73
CA ALA A 26 -7.26 -1.85 7.10
C ALA A 26 -5.80 -1.56 7.48
N ASP A 27 -4.87 -1.77 6.56
CA ASP A 27 -3.46 -1.44 6.72
C ASP A 27 -3.24 0.07 6.95
N VAL A 28 -3.89 0.94 6.16
CA VAL A 28 -3.79 2.40 6.32
C VAL A 28 -4.35 2.85 7.68
N LEU A 29 -5.43 2.26 8.17
CA LEU A 29 -5.96 2.58 9.51
C LEU A 29 -4.95 2.25 10.62
N ILE A 30 -4.19 1.17 10.47
CA ILE A 30 -3.15 0.78 11.42
C ILE A 30 -1.92 1.69 11.27
N GLU A 31 -1.51 2.03 10.05
CA GLU A 31 -0.44 3.00 9.78
C GLU A 31 -0.76 4.38 10.37
N ASP A 32 -1.99 4.86 10.23
CA ASP A 32 -2.45 6.10 10.87
C ASP A 32 -2.36 6.04 12.40
N GLN A 33 -2.59 4.86 13.00
CA GLN A 33 -2.41 4.68 14.43
C GLN A 33 -0.93 4.66 14.84
N ILE A 34 -0.07 4.07 14.03
CA ILE A 34 1.40 4.11 14.20
C ILE A 34 1.88 5.56 14.15
N ALA A 35 1.43 6.32 13.14
CA ALA A 35 1.76 7.75 13.01
C ALA A 35 1.34 8.59 14.22
N LYS A 36 0.23 8.25 14.91
CA LYS A 36 -0.15 8.92 16.15
C LYS A 36 0.83 8.69 17.30
N TYR A 37 1.51 7.54 17.34
CA TYR A 37 2.58 7.33 18.31
C TYR A 37 3.78 8.20 17.97
N ASP A 38 4.18 8.33 16.70
CA ASP A 38 5.24 9.24 16.27
C ASP A 38 4.91 10.69 16.60
N GLU A 39 3.68 11.15 16.36
CA GLU A 39 3.23 12.49 16.74
C GLU A 39 3.32 12.73 18.24
N LYS A 40 2.99 11.74 19.09
CA LYS A 40 3.11 11.88 20.54
C LYS A 40 4.57 12.02 20.96
N ILE A 41 5.45 11.20 20.39
CA ILE A 41 6.90 11.27 20.64
C ILE A 41 7.41 12.66 20.28
N GLU A 42 7.12 13.17 19.08
CA GLU A 42 7.56 14.48 18.63
C GLU A 42 7.02 15.62 19.50
N LYS A 43 5.75 15.56 19.88
CA LYS A 43 5.15 16.55 20.80
C LYS A 43 5.85 16.59 22.17
N ASP A 44 6.22 15.45 22.71
CA ASP A 44 6.92 15.39 24.01
C ASP A 44 8.39 15.84 23.89
N VAL A 45 9.06 15.54 22.78
CA VAL A 45 10.38 16.07 22.45
C VAL A 45 10.34 17.60 22.30
N GLU A 46 9.36 18.13 21.58
CA GLU A 46 9.21 19.59 21.42
C GLU A 46 8.95 20.31 22.76
N LYS A 47 8.11 19.72 23.62
CA LYS A 47 7.88 20.28 24.97
C LYS A 47 9.16 20.29 25.79
N ALA A 48 9.95 19.22 25.73
CA ALA A 48 11.22 19.13 26.41
C ALA A 48 12.24 20.15 25.86
N ARG A 49 12.31 20.29 24.53
CA ARG A 49 13.17 21.28 23.85
C ARG A 49 12.85 22.71 24.31
N LYS A 50 11.56 23.06 24.39
CA LYS A 50 11.10 24.37 24.88
C LYS A 50 11.45 24.59 26.36
N ARG A 51 11.44 23.51 27.17
CA ARG A 51 11.73 23.58 28.62
C ARG A 51 13.23 23.71 28.95
N PHE A 52 14.06 22.96 28.20
CA PHE A 52 15.50 22.84 28.49
C PHE A 52 16.39 23.75 27.64
N GLY A 53 15.85 24.35 26.56
CA GLY A 53 16.55 25.31 25.70
C GLY A 53 17.79 24.70 25.04
N GLU A 54 18.87 25.50 24.98
CA GLU A 54 20.13 25.12 24.31
C GLU A 54 20.87 23.93 24.94
N LYS A 55 20.52 23.55 26.17
CA LYS A 55 21.12 22.41 26.88
C LYS A 55 20.36 21.09 26.62
N PHE A 56 19.37 21.11 25.73
CA PHE A 56 18.56 19.93 25.45
C PHE A 56 19.29 18.96 24.52
N ASP A 57 19.60 17.78 25.05
CA ASP A 57 20.09 16.64 24.27
C ASP A 57 18.90 15.73 23.88
N GLU A 58 18.47 15.84 22.62
CA GLU A 58 17.32 15.11 22.12
C GLU A 58 17.59 13.60 22.08
N ALA A 59 18.80 13.18 21.70
CA ALA A 59 19.14 11.76 21.60
C ALA A 59 19.06 11.09 22.98
N LEU A 60 19.70 11.71 23.97
CA LEU A 60 19.66 11.24 25.34
C LEU A 60 18.24 11.26 25.92
N PHE A 61 17.44 12.27 25.59
CA PHE A 61 16.07 12.39 26.06
C PHE A 61 15.18 11.31 25.46
N ARG A 62 15.31 11.01 24.17
CA ARG A 62 14.59 9.92 23.50
C ARG A 62 14.97 8.57 24.12
N GLU A 63 16.22 8.36 24.45
CA GLU A 63 16.74 7.11 25.01
C GLU A 63 16.35 6.91 26.48
N THR A 64 16.32 7.98 27.28
CA THR A 64 16.15 7.88 28.73
C THR A 64 14.74 8.16 29.24
N ASN A 65 13.88 8.80 28.44
CA ASN A 65 12.53 9.15 28.88
C ASN A 65 11.61 7.93 28.85
N PRO A 66 11.06 7.48 29.99
CA PRO A 66 10.23 6.27 30.06
C PRO A 66 8.97 6.33 29.20
N GLN A 67 8.35 7.51 29.09
CA GLN A 67 7.13 7.72 28.33
C GLN A 67 7.38 7.62 26.82
N ILE A 68 8.48 8.22 26.37
CA ILE A 68 8.90 8.12 24.97
C ILE A 68 9.26 6.67 24.63
N GLN A 69 10.02 6.00 25.48
CA GLN A 69 10.40 4.60 25.30
C GLN A 69 9.18 3.68 25.26
N GLU A 70 8.16 3.96 26.05
CA GLU A 70 6.89 3.21 25.97
C GLU A 70 6.18 3.43 24.63
N HIS A 71 6.13 4.65 24.12
CA HIS A 71 5.53 4.95 22.82
C HIS A 71 6.32 4.32 21.68
N ILE A 72 7.66 4.35 21.70
CA ILE A 72 8.52 3.68 20.72
C ILE A 72 8.24 2.19 20.71
N ARG A 73 8.25 1.54 21.89
CA ARG A 73 7.99 0.10 22.00
C ARG A 73 6.61 -0.29 21.47
N LYS A 74 5.56 0.50 21.79
CA LYS A 74 4.21 0.25 21.26
C LYS A 74 4.15 0.40 19.75
N ARG A 75 4.77 1.44 19.20
CA ARG A 75 4.88 1.67 17.76
C ARG A 75 5.56 0.50 17.06
N GLU A 76 6.71 0.06 17.55
CA GLU A 76 7.48 -1.04 16.97
C GLU A 76 6.75 -2.37 17.04
N ALA A 77 6.17 -2.68 18.19
CA ALA A 77 5.35 -3.89 18.36
C ALA A 77 4.13 -3.91 17.43
N LEU A 78 3.47 -2.76 17.26
CA LEU A 78 2.33 -2.64 16.37
C LEU A 78 2.74 -2.77 14.90
N HIS A 79 3.85 -2.16 14.51
CA HIS A 79 4.40 -2.27 13.16
C HIS A 79 4.83 -3.71 12.83
N GLU A 80 5.52 -4.38 13.74
CA GLU A 80 5.93 -5.78 13.59
C GLU A 80 4.72 -6.70 13.47
N ARG A 81 3.74 -6.53 14.37
CA ARG A 81 2.50 -7.32 14.37
C ARG A 81 1.73 -7.16 13.05
N MET A 82 1.58 -5.91 12.55
CA MET A 82 0.95 -5.62 11.27
C MET A 82 1.72 -6.28 10.12
N SER A 83 3.04 -6.11 10.08
CA SER A 83 3.88 -6.68 9.02
C SER A 83 3.78 -8.21 8.97
N ASN A 84 3.79 -8.87 10.12
CA ASN A 84 3.65 -10.32 10.22
C ASN A 84 2.26 -10.78 9.74
N ALA A 85 1.20 -10.08 10.15
CA ALA A 85 -0.17 -10.40 9.73
C ALA A 85 -0.37 -10.24 8.22
N LEU A 86 0.17 -9.16 7.63
CA LEU A 86 0.08 -8.92 6.19
C LEU A 86 0.91 -9.93 5.39
N ASN A 87 2.12 -10.24 5.82
CA ASN A 87 2.98 -11.23 5.16
C ASN A 87 2.39 -12.65 5.21
N ALA A 88 1.74 -13.00 6.33
CA ALA A 88 1.03 -14.27 6.49
C ALA A 88 -0.35 -14.26 5.82
N ASN A 89 -0.80 -13.12 5.29
CA ASN A 89 -2.14 -12.93 4.76
C ASN A 89 -3.25 -13.27 5.78
N ASP A 90 -2.99 -13.01 7.06
CA ASP A 90 -3.93 -13.26 8.15
C ASP A 90 -4.84 -12.05 8.36
N LEU A 91 -5.96 -12.05 7.65
CA LEU A 91 -6.95 -10.98 7.72
C LEU A 91 -7.67 -10.91 9.07
N ASN A 92 -7.75 -12.02 9.79
CA ASN A 92 -8.34 -12.06 11.13
C ASN A 92 -7.44 -11.32 12.12
N GLU A 93 -6.12 -11.54 12.02
CA GLU A 93 -5.14 -10.84 12.84
C GLU A 93 -5.12 -9.33 12.53
N VAL A 94 -5.19 -8.95 11.24
CA VAL A 94 -5.32 -7.53 10.85
C VAL A 94 -6.55 -6.88 11.49
N ARG A 95 -7.68 -7.58 11.51
CA ARG A 95 -8.88 -7.10 12.20
C ARG A 95 -8.66 -7.01 13.71
N GLN A 96 -8.03 -8.03 14.31
CA GLN A 96 -7.79 -8.06 15.74
C GLN A 96 -6.90 -6.90 16.21
N ILE A 97 -5.88 -6.54 15.44
CA ILE A 97 -5.06 -5.34 15.67
C ILE A 97 -5.93 -4.08 15.77
N ILE A 98 -6.85 -3.89 14.81
CA ILE A 98 -7.75 -2.72 14.80
C ILE A 98 -8.63 -2.67 16.06
N LEU A 99 -9.10 -3.81 16.54
CA LEU A 99 -9.93 -3.91 17.73
C LEU A 99 -9.13 -3.69 19.03
N ASP A 100 -7.95 -4.31 19.14
CA ASP A 100 -7.07 -4.21 20.31
C ASP A 100 -6.58 -2.78 20.52
N GLU A 101 -6.17 -2.10 19.43
CA GLU A 101 -5.74 -0.71 19.44
C GLU A 101 -6.92 0.29 19.52
N LYS A 102 -8.16 -0.22 19.56
CA LYS A 102 -9.39 0.59 19.61
C LYS A 102 -9.42 1.67 18.53
N ILE A 103 -8.99 1.30 17.32
CA ILE A 103 -8.96 2.22 16.19
C ILE A 103 -10.41 2.58 15.82
N VAL A 104 -10.74 3.85 15.94
CA VAL A 104 -12.08 4.37 15.64
C VAL A 104 -12.19 4.82 14.19
N CYS A 105 -13.38 4.71 13.65
CA CYS A 105 -13.69 5.24 12.34
C CYS A 105 -13.54 6.78 12.33
N PRO A 106 -12.81 7.37 11.40
CA PRO A 106 -12.60 8.81 11.31
C PRO A 106 -13.90 9.63 11.16
N ILE A 107 -14.98 9.02 10.67
CA ILE A 107 -16.26 9.71 10.42
C ILE A 107 -17.24 9.50 11.58
N SER A 108 -17.45 8.25 12.00
CA SER A 108 -18.45 7.95 13.05
C SER A 108 -17.88 7.95 14.46
N GLY A 109 -16.55 7.89 14.62
CA GLY A 109 -15.91 7.78 15.93
C GLY A 109 -16.12 6.43 16.63
N THR A 110 -16.69 5.43 15.96
CA THR A 110 -17.01 4.12 16.54
C THR A 110 -16.03 3.04 16.09
N CYS A 111 -15.90 1.98 16.91
CA CYS A 111 -15.10 0.77 16.58
C CYS A 111 -15.97 -0.35 16.00
N ASN A 112 -17.12 -0.05 15.42
CA ASN A 112 -18.05 -1.05 14.90
C ASN A 112 -17.63 -1.54 13.50
N TRP A 113 -16.58 -2.37 13.46
CA TRP A 113 -15.97 -2.84 12.24
C TRP A 113 -16.51 -4.20 11.77
N THR A 114 -16.55 -4.40 10.45
CA THR A 114 -16.81 -5.69 9.82
C THR A 114 -15.59 -6.60 9.91
N GLU A 115 -15.65 -7.74 9.23
CA GLU A 115 -14.47 -8.53 8.92
C GLU A 115 -13.62 -7.84 7.85
N VAL A 116 -12.30 -8.07 7.89
CA VAL A 116 -11.39 -7.65 6.84
C VAL A 116 -11.54 -8.60 5.65
N ARG A 117 -11.59 -8.04 4.45
CA ARG A 117 -11.70 -8.80 3.20
C ARG A 117 -10.64 -8.34 2.22
N GLN A 118 -10.07 -9.27 1.50
CA GLN A 118 -9.19 -8.92 0.39
C GLN A 118 -9.99 -8.36 -0.79
N PHE A 119 -9.48 -7.28 -1.33
CA PHE A 119 -10.03 -6.64 -2.51
C PHE A 119 -8.98 -6.61 -3.61
N ASN A 120 -9.24 -7.35 -4.71
CA ASN A 120 -8.32 -7.39 -5.83
C ASN A 120 -8.41 -6.10 -6.65
N LEU A 121 -7.27 -5.42 -6.79
CA LEU A 121 -7.14 -4.17 -7.55
C LEU A 121 -7.06 -4.40 -9.06
N MET A 122 -6.92 -5.65 -9.50
CA MET A 122 -6.93 -6.00 -10.92
C MET A 122 -8.33 -5.90 -11.49
N PHE A 123 -8.51 -5.15 -12.56
CA PHE A 123 -9.72 -5.24 -13.35
C PHE A 123 -9.79 -6.59 -14.06
N ALA A 124 -10.89 -7.29 -13.87
CA ALA A 124 -11.19 -8.52 -14.58
C ALA A 124 -12.38 -8.33 -15.49
N THR A 125 -12.37 -9.02 -16.63
CA THR A 125 -13.51 -9.20 -17.50
C THR A 125 -13.63 -10.67 -17.91
N GLU A 126 -14.76 -11.05 -18.42
CA GLU A 126 -15.00 -12.41 -18.89
C GLU A 126 -15.03 -12.44 -20.42
N MET A 127 -14.33 -13.38 -20.98
CA MET A 127 -14.27 -13.63 -22.43
C MET A 127 -14.82 -15.02 -22.74
N GLY A 128 -15.91 -15.05 -23.47
CA GLY A 128 -16.60 -16.30 -23.88
C GLY A 128 -17.98 -16.01 -24.43
N SER A 129 -18.50 -16.93 -25.20
CA SER A 129 -19.85 -16.81 -25.79
C SER A 129 -20.99 -17.25 -24.84
N THR A 130 -20.65 -17.99 -23.79
CA THR A 130 -21.59 -18.45 -22.75
C THR A 130 -21.01 -18.24 -21.36
N ALA A 131 -21.87 -18.04 -20.36
CA ALA A 131 -21.44 -17.84 -18.98
C ALA A 131 -20.69 -19.06 -18.41
N GLU A 132 -21.03 -20.27 -18.83
CA GLU A 132 -20.41 -21.52 -18.36
C GLU A 132 -19.02 -21.79 -18.96
N GLY A 133 -18.70 -21.18 -20.10
CA GLY A 133 -17.42 -21.33 -20.80
C GLY A 133 -16.54 -20.10 -20.80
N ALA A 134 -16.94 -19.07 -20.07
CA ALA A 134 -16.18 -17.81 -20.04
C ALA A 134 -14.86 -17.92 -19.28
N SER A 135 -13.78 -17.47 -19.90
CA SER A 135 -12.49 -17.34 -19.24
C SER A 135 -12.32 -15.95 -18.65
N LYS A 136 -11.91 -15.89 -17.38
CA LYS A 136 -11.60 -14.62 -16.72
C LYS A 136 -10.25 -14.09 -17.20
N ILE A 137 -10.27 -12.90 -17.76
CA ILE A 137 -9.06 -12.18 -18.18
C ILE A 137 -8.91 -10.88 -17.40
N TYR A 138 -7.65 -10.42 -17.27
CA TYR A 138 -7.32 -9.25 -16.48
C TYR A 138 -6.77 -8.15 -17.37
N LEU A 139 -7.20 -6.91 -17.09
CA LEU A 139 -6.63 -5.72 -17.71
C LEU A 139 -5.34 -5.34 -16.98
N ARG A 140 -4.36 -4.81 -17.71
CA ARG A 140 -3.06 -4.44 -17.12
C ARG A 140 -3.19 -3.27 -16.15
N PRO A 141 -2.63 -3.34 -14.93
CA PRO A 141 -2.63 -2.24 -13.97
C PRO A 141 -1.47 -1.24 -14.17
N GLU A 142 -0.51 -1.58 -15.04
CA GLU A 142 0.69 -0.78 -15.36
C GLU A 142 1.27 -1.20 -16.71
N THR A 143 2.20 -0.42 -17.24
CA THR A 143 2.83 -0.66 -18.55
C THR A 143 4.19 -1.34 -18.46
N ALA A 144 4.85 -1.38 -17.29
CA ALA A 144 6.19 -1.91 -17.08
C ALA A 144 6.38 -3.34 -17.60
N GLN A 145 5.46 -4.25 -17.27
CA GLN A 145 5.57 -5.65 -17.71
C GLN A 145 5.57 -5.82 -19.22
N GLY A 146 4.82 -4.97 -19.94
CA GLY A 146 4.84 -4.96 -21.40
C GLY A 146 6.23 -4.66 -21.96
N ILE A 147 6.97 -3.77 -21.31
CA ILE A 147 8.35 -3.43 -21.66
C ILE A 147 9.27 -4.64 -21.45
N PHE A 148 9.20 -5.29 -20.30
CA PHE A 148 10.04 -6.47 -20.01
C PHE A 148 9.76 -7.65 -20.94
N VAL A 149 8.50 -7.96 -21.19
CA VAL A 149 8.10 -9.04 -22.10
C VAL A 149 8.61 -8.79 -23.52
N ASN A 150 8.61 -7.54 -23.97
CA ASN A 150 9.02 -7.16 -25.31
C ASN A 150 10.52 -6.83 -25.42
N PHE A 151 11.29 -6.92 -24.35
CA PHE A 151 12.72 -6.57 -24.35
C PHE A 151 13.50 -7.19 -25.50
N LEU A 152 13.42 -8.51 -25.67
CA LEU A 152 14.14 -9.22 -26.74
C LEU A 152 13.64 -8.85 -28.15
N ASN A 153 12.34 -8.60 -28.29
CA ASN A 153 11.78 -8.18 -29.57
C ASN A 153 12.32 -6.80 -29.98
N VAL A 154 12.31 -5.84 -29.08
CA VAL A 154 12.82 -4.49 -29.32
C VAL A 154 14.33 -4.53 -29.58
N GLN A 155 15.08 -5.28 -28.76
CA GLN A 155 16.51 -5.43 -28.91
C GLN A 155 16.89 -5.97 -30.31
N LYS A 156 16.22 -7.05 -30.75
CA LYS A 156 16.50 -7.68 -32.05
C LYS A 156 16.07 -6.79 -33.21
N THR A 157 14.87 -6.26 -33.18
CA THR A 157 14.30 -5.43 -34.25
C THR A 157 15.09 -4.12 -34.42
N GLY A 158 15.41 -3.46 -33.29
CA GLY A 158 16.20 -2.23 -33.27
C GLY A 158 17.71 -2.43 -33.35
N ARG A 159 18.19 -3.70 -33.38
CA ARG A 159 19.64 -4.05 -33.35
C ARG A 159 20.36 -3.36 -32.18
N MET A 160 19.67 -3.23 -31.04
CA MET A 160 20.17 -2.48 -29.89
C MET A 160 21.19 -3.30 -29.08
N LYS A 161 22.14 -2.59 -28.49
CA LYS A 161 23.08 -3.12 -27.49
C LYS A 161 22.88 -2.39 -26.17
N VAL A 162 23.01 -3.10 -25.05
CA VAL A 162 22.98 -2.49 -23.70
C VAL A 162 24.15 -1.52 -23.57
N PRO A 163 23.97 -0.27 -23.11
CA PRO A 163 22.74 0.26 -22.50
C PRO A 163 21.73 0.80 -23.53
N PHE A 164 20.43 0.58 -23.30
CA PHE A 164 19.37 1.22 -24.08
C PHE A 164 18.07 1.30 -23.27
N GLY A 165 17.17 2.19 -23.68
CA GLY A 165 15.87 2.37 -23.03
C GLY A 165 14.70 1.92 -23.90
N ILE A 166 13.64 1.48 -23.27
CA ILE A 166 12.35 1.21 -23.90
C ILE A 166 11.30 2.07 -23.21
N ALA A 167 10.64 2.92 -23.98
CA ALA A 167 9.51 3.72 -23.50
C ALA A 167 8.19 3.16 -24.05
N GLN A 168 7.17 3.18 -23.23
CA GLN A 168 5.82 2.80 -23.60
C GLN A 168 4.81 3.81 -23.08
N ILE A 169 3.86 4.16 -23.94
CA ILE A 169 2.67 4.93 -23.59
C ILE A 169 1.47 4.00 -23.78
N GLY A 170 0.56 4.01 -22.82
CA GLY A 170 -0.65 3.21 -22.97
C GLY A 170 -1.57 3.29 -21.77
N LYS A 171 -2.77 2.74 -21.93
CA LYS A 171 -3.76 2.69 -20.87
C LYS A 171 -3.40 1.65 -19.81
N ALA A 172 -3.64 2.02 -18.56
CA ALA A 172 -3.58 1.15 -17.39
C ALA A 172 -4.91 1.20 -16.65
N PHE A 173 -5.23 0.13 -15.91
CA PHE A 173 -6.53 -0.05 -15.28
C PHE A 173 -6.33 -0.53 -13.85
N ARG A 174 -6.92 0.17 -12.89
CA ARG A 174 -6.92 -0.25 -11.48
C ARG A 174 -8.33 -0.24 -10.95
N ASN A 175 -8.77 -1.26 -10.29
CA ASN A 175 -10.10 -1.36 -9.69
C ASN A 175 -10.13 -0.56 -8.38
N GLU A 176 -10.10 0.77 -8.51
CA GLU A 176 -10.11 1.68 -7.38
C GLU A 176 -11.44 1.64 -6.64
N ILE A 177 -11.37 1.52 -5.31
CA ILE A 177 -12.54 1.45 -4.43
C ILE A 177 -13.30 2.78 -4.45
N VAL A 178 -12.56 3.89 -4.41
CA VAL A 178 -13.09 5.25 -4.45
C VAL A 178 -12.46 5.98 -5.61
N ALA A 179 -13.00 5.80 -6.80
CA ALA A 179 -12.65 6.59 -7.97
C ALA A 179 -13.32 7.98 -7.84
N ARG A 180 -12.70 8.85 -7.07
CA ARG A 180 -13.11 10.26 -6.89
C ARG A 180 -11.84 11.10 -6.90
N GLN A 181 -11.95 12.40 -6.89
CA GLN A 181 -10.85 13.35 -7.03
C GLN A 181 -10.51 13.68 -8.49
N PHE A 182 -11.54 13.81 -9.34
CA PHE A 182 -11.39 14.20 -10.74
C PHE A 182 -10.43 13.26 -11.48
N ILE A 183 -9.37 13.76 -12.11
CA ILE A 183 -8.38 12.97 -12.86
C ILE A 183 -7.31 12.30 -11.97
N PHE A 184 -7.21 12.64 -10.68
CA PHE A 184 -6.14 12.17 -9.82
C PHE A 184 -6.30 10.72 -9.37
N ARG A 185 -7.52 10.18 -9.37
CA ARG A 185 -7.81 8.79 -9.02
C ARG A 185 -8.90 8.21 -9.91
N MET A 186 -8.48 7.68 -11.04
CA MET A 186 -9.36 7.09 -12.04
C MET A 186 -9.12 5.57 -12.13
N ARG A 187 -10.14 4.85 -12.59
CA ARG A 187 -10.03 3.40 -12.83
C ARG A 187 -9.34 3.08 -14.15
N GLU A 188 -9.43 4.00 -15.11
CA GLU A 188 -8.74 3.95 -16.40
C GLU A 188 -7.92 5.22 -16.55
N PHE A 189 -6.63 5.09 -16.84
CA PHE A 189 -5.72 6.22 -17.00
C PHE A 189 -4.64 5.90 -18.03
N GLU A 190 -4.00 6.91 -18.55
CA GLU A 190 -2.83 6.76 -19.41
C GLU A 190 -1.56 6.84 -18.57
N GLN A 191 -0.63 5.96 -18.87
CA GLN A 191 0.68 5.94 -18.23
C GLN A 191 1.75 5.99 -19.31
N MET A 192 2.74 6.84 -19.10
CA MET A 192 3.99 6.86 -19.86
C MET A 192 5.12 6.41 -18.95
N GLU A 193 5.85 5.42 -19.38
CA GLU A 193 6.91 4.79 -18.60
C GLU A 193 8.10 4.44 -19.47
N MET A 194 9.30 4.55 -18.92
CA MET A 194 10.54 4.18 -19.58
C MET A 194 11.39 3.31 -18.64
N GLN A 195 11.88 2.19 -19.15
CA GLN A 195 12.86 1.34 -18.48
C GLN A 195 14.19 1.43 -19.21
N PHE A 196 15.23 1.75 -18.47
CA PHE A 196 16.59 1.85 -19.01
C PHE A 196 17.42 0.66 -18.55
N PHE A 197 17.91 -0.11 -19.53
CA PHE A 197 18.63 -1.37 -19.30
C PHE A 197 20.14 -1.13 -19.38
N VAL A 198 20.83 -1.49 -18.31
CA VAL A 198 22.29 -1.37 -18.18
C VAL A 198 22.92 -2.72 -17.91
N ARG A 199 24.25 -2.80 -18.00
CA ARG A 199 24.96 -4.02 -17.59
C ARG A 199 24.91 -4.17 -16.08
N PRO A 200 24.81 -5.40 -15.54
CA PRO A 200 24.94 -5.62 -14.11
C PRO A 200 26.27 -5.06 -13.60
N GLY A 201 26.21 -4.25 -12.53
CA GLY A 201 27.39 -3.65 -11.89
C GLY A 201 27.93 -2.38 -12.58
N SER A 202 27.20 -1.79 -13.53
CA SER A 202 27.55 -0.51 -14.14
C SER A 202 26.91 0.69 -13.44
#